data_c321adaffa8d3666c825a5da849e8485
#
_entry.id   c321adaffa8d3666c825a5da849e8485
#
_cell.length_a   1.000
_cell.length_b   1.000
_cell.length_c   1.000
_cell.angle_alpha   90.00
_cell.angle_beta   90.00
_cell.angle_gamma   90.00
#
_symmetry.space_group_name_H-M   'P 1'
#
loop_
_entity.id
_entity.type
_entity.pdbx_description
1 polymer ?
#
loop_
_entity_poly.entity_id
_entity_poly.type
_entity_poly.pdbx_seq_one_letter_code
_entity_poly.pdbx_strand_id
1 'polypeptide(L)'
;MARIERVSFKINGQAVEKTSAPLALVSEQSDLEVSVQFMSSLDLPTPNVAVIFTDKAGRNVSSCSNFYDHVALRRDPTGQTRVSVRFPKVALLRGRYGISVFLLCERAIHIYDSANVAEMDLSQLGLELGVVALNRHWSV
;
A
#
# COMPACT_ATOMS: atom_id res chain seq x y z
N MET A 1 1.55 -22.43 5.17
CA MET A 1 2.28 -21.22 5.59
C MET A 1 2.23 -20.19 4.47
N ALA A 2 2.17 -18.94 4.83
CA ALA A 2 2.14 -17.85 3.86
C ALA A 2 3.19 -16.80 4.23
N ARG A 3 3.92 -16.27 3.24
CA ARG A 3 4.97 -15.27 3.48
C ARG A 3 5.08 -14.30 2.32
N ILE A 4 5.39 -13.07 2.64
CA ILE A 4 5.71 -12.03 1.67
C ILE A 4 7.12 -12.33 1.12
N GLU A 5 7.24 -12.33 -0.21
CA GLU A 5 8.53 -12.56 -0.86
C GLU A 5 9.13 -11.26 -1.37
N ARG A 6 8.31 -10.39 -1.97
CA ARG A 6 8.80 -9.19 -2.59
C ARG A 6 7.72 -8.10 -2.60
N VAL A 7 8.13 -6.88 -2.30
CA VAL A 7 7.29 -5.70 -2.47
C VAL A 7 8.08 -4.70 -3.32
N SER A 8 7.44 -4.16 -4.33
CA SER A 8 8.06 -3.16 -5.21
C SER A 8 7.09 -2.00 -5.45
N PHE A 9 7.64 -0.88 -5.92
CA PHE A 9 6.90 0.36 -6.05
C PHE A 9 7.09 0.97 -7.42
N LYS A 10 6.03 1.66 -7.89
CA LYS A 10 6.12 2.58 -9.02
C LYS A 10 5.59 3.94 -8.59
N ILE A 11 6.24 5.00 -9.03
CA ILE A 11 5.79 6.37 -8.84
C ILE A 11 5.57 6.95 -10.23
N ASN A 12 4.35 7.43 -10.47
CA ASN A 12 3.94 7.95 -11.79
C ASN A 12 4.23 6.96 -12.92
N GLY A 13 4.00 5.68 -12.66
CA GLY A 13 4.18 4.60 -13.63
C GLY A 13 5.61 4.13 -13.84
N GLN A 14 6.58 4.71 -13.14
CA GLN A 14 7.99 4.33 -13.26
C GLN A 14 8.46 3.54 -12.05
N ALA A 15 9.15 2.43 -12.28
CA ALA A 15 9.69 1.60 -11.23
C ALA A 15 10.70 2.39 -10.39
N VAL A 16 10.60 2.24 -9.08
CA VAL A 16 11.53 2.85 -8.13
C VAL A 16 12.57 1.81 -7.77
N GLU A 17 13.85 2.18 -7.89
CA GLU A 17 14.92 1.29 -7.45
C GLU A 17 14.90 1.11 -5.94
N LYS A 18 15.24 -0.09 -5.49
CA LYS A 18 15.30 -0.39 -4.07
C LYS A 18 16.42 0.43 -3.43
N THR A 19 16.04 1.29 -2.49
CA THR A 19 16.98 2.15 -1.76
C THR A 19 16.50 2.26 -0.32
N SER A 20 17.41 2.64 0.58
CA SER A 20 17.06 2.95 1.96
C SER A 20 16.44 4.34 2.12
N ALA A 21 16.49 5.16 1.08
CA ALA A 21 15.90 6.49 1.11
C ALA A 21 14.37 6.41 1.03
N PRO A 22 13.63 7.33 1.65
CA PRO A 22 12.18 7.40 1.51
C PRO A 22 11.76 7.66 0.05
N LEU A 23 10.60 7.13 -0.31
CA LEU A 23 9.98 7.45 -1.60
C LEU A 23 9.54 8.91 -1.58
N ALA A 24 9.81 9.64 -2.65
CA ALA A 24 9.46 11.06 -2.75
C ALA A 24 8.19 11.21 -3.61
N LEU A 25 7.15 11.73 -3.03
CA LEU A 25 5.88 11.99 -3.71
C LEU A 25 5.43 13.44 -3.48
N VAL A 26 4.62 13.95 -4.39
CA VAL A 26 3.96 15.25 -4.26
C VAL A 26 2.48 15.01 -3.99
N SER A 27 1.99 15.55 -2.89
CA SER A 27 0.58 15.41 -2.46
C SER A 27 -0.38 15.83 -3.57
N GLU A 28 -1.40 15.03 -3.81
CA GLU A 28 -2.45 15.22 -4.82
C GLU A 28 -1.94 15.24 -6.27
N GLN A 29 -0.66 14.93 -6.51
CA GLN A 29 -0.06 14.92 -7.84
C GLN A 29 0.50 13.54 -8.21
N SER A 30 1.17 12.88 -7.28
CA SER A 30 1.88 11.63 -7.57
C SER A 30 0.98 10.42 -7.46
N ASP A 31 1.12 9.50 -8.40
CA ASP A 31 0.53 8.17 -8.34
C ASP A 31 1.52 7.21 -7.69
N LEU A 32 1.04 6.39 -6.77
CA LEU A 32 1.83 5.34 -6.14
C LEU A 32 1.23 3.99 -6.49
N GLU A 33 2.06 3.05 -6.95
CA GLU A 33 1.66 1.67 -7.13
C GLU A 33 2.49 0.79 -6.22
N VAL A 34 1.82 -0.10 -5.49
CA VAL A 34 2.45 -1.07 -4.61
C VAL A 34 2.19 -2.45 -5.19
N SER A 35 3.26 -3.19 -5.50
CA SER A 35 3.16 -4.56 -6.02
C SER A 35 3.69 -5.53 -4.98
N VAL A 36 2.91 -6.57 -4.70
CA VAL A 36 3.24 -7.58 -3.68
C VAL A 36 3.28 -8.94 -4.34
N GLN A 37 4.35 -9.68 -4.07
CA GLN A 37 4.49 -11.08 -4.43
C GLN A 37 4.62 -11.89 -3.15
N PHE A 38 3.83 -12.94 -3.03
CA PHE A 38 3.88 -13.80 -1.86
C PHE A 38 3.67 -15.26 -2.22
N MET A 39 4.10 -16.14 -1.31
CA MET A 39 3.89 -17.57 -1.41
C MET A 39 2.94 -18.04 -0.32
N SER A 40 2.13 -19.01 -0.65
CA SER A 40 1.29 -19.68 0.34
C SER A 40 1.14 -21.16 0.00
N SER A 41 0.95 -21.97 1.05
CA SER A 41 0.72 -23.40 0.89
C SER A 41 -0.59 -23.65 0.14
N LEU A 42 -0.59 -24.60 -0.79
CA LEU A 42 -1.76 -24.87 -1.62
C LEU A 42 -2.94 -25.47 -0.82
N ASP A 43 -2.68 -25.99 0.35
CA ASP A 43 -3.71 -26.49 1.27
C ASP A 43 -4.41 -25.39 2.06
N LEU A 44 -3.90 -24.16 2.01
CA LEU A 44 -4.58 -22.99 2.57
C LEU A 44 -5.45 -22.32 1.49
N PRO A 45 -6.57 -21.72 1.88
CA PRO A 45 -7.25 -20.79 0.98
C PRO A 45 -6.30 -19.66 0.58
N THR A 46 -6.50 -19.07 -0.60
CA THR A 46 -5.65 -17.98 -1.07
C THR A 46 -5.70 -16.81 -0.08
N PRO A 47 -4.55 -16.38 0.45
CA PRO A 47 -4.51 -15.22 1.36
C PRO A 47 -4.91 -13.92 0.69
N ASN A 48 -5.29 -12.97 1.52
CA ASN A 48 -5.59 -11.59 1.11
C ASN A 48 -4.43 -10.67 1.48
N VAL A 49 -4.38 -9.50 0.86
CA VAL A 49 -3.34 -8.50 1.08
C VAL A 49 -3.96 -7.19 1.56
N ALA A 50 -3.36 -6.58 2.55
CA ALA A 50 -3.67 -5.22 2.96
C ALA A 50 -2.43 -4.34 2.84
N VAL A 51 -2.64 -3.08 2.48
CA VAL A 51 -1.61 -2.04 2.49
C VAL A 51 -2.05 -1.00 3.51
N ILE A 52 -1.13 -0.66 4.42
CA ILE A 52 -1.42 0.25 5.53
C ILE A 52 -0.42 1.38 5.50
N PHE A 53 -0.93 2.62 5.60
CA PHE A 53 -0.11 3.81 5.75
C PHE A 53 -0.16 4.28 7.20
N THR A 54 1.00 4.59 7.76
CA THR A 54 1.11 5.05 9.14
C THR A 54 1.80 6.41 9.19
N ASP A 55 1.53 7.18 10.25
CA ASP A 55 2.25 8.43 10.50
C ASP A 55 3.56 8.16 11.27
N LYS A 56 4.28 9.22 11.60
CA LYS A 56 5.56 9.11 12.35
C LYS A 56 5.41 8.49 13.74
N ALA A 57 4.24 8.61 14.34
CA ALA A 57 3.95 8.03 15.63
C ALA A 57 3.50 6.57 15.54
N GLY A 58 3.45 6.01 14.33
CA GLY A 58 3.01 4.64 14.10
C GLY A 58 1.50 4.47 14.08
N ARG A 59 0.74 5.56 14.03
CA ARG A 59 -0.73 5.48 13.97
C ARG A 59 -1.18 5.20 12.54
N ASN A 60 -2.19 4.37 12.39
CA ASN A 60 -2.77 4.08 11.08
C ASN A 60 -3.47 5.34 10.54
N VAL A 61 -3.09 5.73 9.34
CA VAL A 61 -3.66 6.89 8.65
C VAL A 61 -4.69 6.45 7.62
N SER A 62 -4.37 5.38 6.89
CA SER A 62 -5.24 4.83 5.86
C SER A 62 -4.84 3.39 5.59
N SER A 63 -5.78 2.60 5.12
CA SER A 63 -5.51 1.23 4.70
C SER A 63 -6.51 0.80 3.65
N CYS A 64 -6.14 -0.23 2.89
CA CYS A 64 -7.05 -0.91 1.99
C CYS A 64 -6.69 -2.39 1.93
N SER A 65 -7.61 -3.21 1.48
CA SER A 65 -7.35 -4.61 1.19
C SER A 65 -8.15 -5.05 -0.03
N ASN A 66 -7.62 -6.04 -0.75
CA ASN A 66 -8.37 -6.65 -1.84
C ASN A 66 -9.69 -7.25 -1.34
N PHE A 67 -9.69 -7.74 -0.10
CA PHE A 67 -10.87 -8.39 0.48
C PHE A 67 -12.06 -7.43 0.59
N TYR A 68 -11.85 -6.27 1.19
CA TYR A 68 -12.92 -5.28 1.37
C TYR A 68 -13.24 -4.53 0.07
N ASP A 69 -12.31 -4.51 -0.87
CA ASP A 69 -12.55 -3.95 -2.21
C ASP A 69 -13.14 -4.99 -3.17
N HIS A 70 -13.44 -6.19 -2.69
CA HIS A 70 -14.08 -7.27 -3.45
C HIS A 70 -13.28 -7.69 -4.68
N VAL A 71 -11.95 -7.74 -4.56
CA VAL A 71 -11.06 -8.21 -5.62
C VAL A 71 -10.50 -9.57 -5.22
N ALA A 72 -10.80 -10.60 -5.99
CA ALA A 72 -10.28 -11.94 -5.76
C ALA A 72 -8.86 -12.06 -6.33
N LEU A 73 -7.94 -12.56 -5.53
CA LEU A 73 -6.56 -12.80 -5.96
C LEU A 73 -6.44 -14.17 -6.62
N ARG A 74 -5.47 -14.32 -7.52
CA ARG A 74 -5.20 -15.57 -8.22
C ARG A 74 -3.85 -16.12 -7.81
N ARG A 75 -3.88 -17.26 -7.16
CA ARG A 75 -2.69 -18.02 -6.82
C ARG A 75 -2.37 -18.99 -7.97
N ASP A 76 -1.11 -19.02 -8.40
CA ASP A 76 -0.70 -19.95 -9.44
C ASP A 76 -0.48 -21.37 -8.85
N PRO A 77 -0.25 -22.38 -9.72
CA PRO A 77 -0.06 -23.75 -9.23
C PRO A 77 1.16 -23.96 -8.35
N THR A 78 2.12 -23.06 -8.33
CA THR A 78 3.30 -23.15 -7.47
C THR A 78 3.04 -22.57 -6.08
N GLY A 79 1.90 -21.94 -5.85
CA GLY A 79 1.58 -21.27 -4.59
C GLY A 79 1.91 -19.78 -4.58
N GLN A 80 2.37 -19.24 -5.70
CA GLN A 80 2.72 -17.82 -5.80
C GLN A 80 1.51 -16.98 -6.21
N THR A 81 1.40 -15.82 -5.59
CA THR A 81 0.40 -14.81 -5.92
C THR A 81 1.10 -13.48 -6.15
N ARG A 82 0.66 -12.75 -7.16
CA ARG A 82 1.11 -11.39 -7.45
C ARG A 82 -0.10 -10.47 -7.51
N VAL A 83 0.01 -9.32 -6.89
CA VAL A 83 -1.06 -8.33 -6.89
C VAL A 83 -0.45 -6.94 -6.84
N SER A 84 -1.11 -6.00 -7.50
CA SER A 84 -0.72 -4.58 -7.46
C SER A 84 -1.93 -3.74 -7.10
N VAL A 85 -1.71 -2.71 -6.31
CA VAL A 85 -2.71 -1.68 -6.02
C VAL A 85 -2.13 -0.32 -6.34
N ARG A 86 -2.91 0.49 -7.07
CA ARG A 86 -2.49 1.84 -7.45
C ARG A 86 -3.32 2.86 -6.70
N PHE A 87 -2.64 3.83 -6.13
CA PHE A 87 -3.22 4.98 -5.44
C PHE A 87 -2.99 6.21 -6.32
N PRO A 88 -3.96 6.58 -7.17
CA PRO A 88 -3.79 7.75 -8.02
C PRO A 88 -3.84 9.02 -7.17
N LYS A 89 -2.97 9.96 -7.49
CA LYS A 89 -2.91 11.30 -6.86
C LYS A 89 -3.03 11.20 -5.34
N VAL A 90 -2.03 10.57 -4.74
CA VAL A 90 -2.03 10.29 -3.29
C VAL A 90 -2.44 11.53 -2.50
N ALA A 91 -3.53 11.42 -1.77
CA ALA A 91 -4.19 12.53 -1.10
C ALA A 91 -3.70 12.76 0.34
N LEU A 92 -2.56 12.21 0.70
CA LEU A 92 -1.93 12.50 1.98
C LEU A 92 -1.20 13.85 1.90
N LEU A 93 -1.36 14.66 2.92
CA LEU A 93 -0.71 15.95 2.98
C LEU A 93 0.74 15.81 3.43
N ARG A 94 1.49 16.91 3.34
CA ARG A 94 2.92 16.97 3.66
C ARG A 94 3.27 16.24 4.95
N GLY A 95 4.27 15.39 4.88
CA GLY A 95 4.77 14.64 6.03
C GLY A 95 5.48 13.37 5.60
N ARG A 96 6.00 12.65 6.59
CA ARG A 96 6.59 11.33 6.41
C ARG A 96 5.63 10.27 6.89
N TYR A 97 5.49 9.22 6.07
CA TYR A 97 4.59 8.11 6.34
C TYR A 97 5.30 6.78 6.14
N GLY A 98 4.91 5.79 6.92
CA GLY A 98 5.34 4.41 6.69
C GLY A 98 4.36 3.67 5.81
N ILE A 99 4.87 2.68 5.08
CA ILE A 99 4.06 1.76 4.28
C ILE A 99 4.30 0.36 4.79
N SER A 100 3.24 -0.34 5.16
CA SER A 100 3.28 -1.74 5.60
C SER A 100 2.37 -2.60 4.75
N VAL A 101 2.77 -3.85 4.57
CA VAL A 101 1.99 -4.85 3.85
C VAL A 101 1.69 -5.99 4.81
N PHE A 102 0.44 -6.45 4.80
CA PHE A 102 -0.02 -7.57 5.62
C PHE A 102 -0.60 -8.64 4.72
N LEU A 103 -0.21 -9.90 4.99
CA LEU A 103 -0.91 -11.07 4.44
C LEU A 103 -1.94 -11.52 5.46
N LEU A 104 -3.17 -11.66 5.01
CA LEU A 104 -4.31 -12.00 5.87
C LEU A 104 -4.93 -13.31 5.41
N CYS A 105 -5.63 -13.98 6.33
CA CYS A 105 -6.38 -15.19 5.99
C CYS A 105 -7.52 -14.87 5.00
N GLU A 106 -8.21 -15.89 4.52
CA GLU A 106 -9.30 -15.77 3.55
C GLU A 106 -10.46 -14.90 4.03
N ARG A 107 -10.57 -14.69 5.34
CA ARG A 107 -11.60 -13.84 5.96
C ARG A 107 -11.06 -12.49 6.41
N ALA A 108 -9.78 -12.22 6.12
CA ALA A 108 -9.09 -10.98 6.52
C ALA A 108 -9.09 -10.72 8.03
N ILE A 109 -9.09 -11.78 8.84
CA ILE A 109 -9.14 -11.68 10.30
C ILE A 109 -7.76 -11.96 10.92
N HIS A 110 -7.08 -13.03 10.45
CA HIS A 110 -5.79 -13.42 10.99
C HIS A 110 -4.67 -12.95 10.10
N ILE A 111 -3.57 -12.52 10.72
CA ILE A 111 -2.37 -12.07 10.03
C ILE A 111 -1.43 -13.27 9.88
N TYR A 112 -1.07 -13.60 8.64
CA TYR A 112 -0.08 -14.65 8.35
C TYR A 112 1.34 -14.12 8.33
N ASP A 113 1.52 -12.91 7.82
CA ASP A 113 2.83 -12.27 7.70
C ASP A 113 2.63 -10.77 7.57
N SER A 114 3.65 -10.00 7.92
CA SER A 114 3.63 -8.56 7.76
C SER A 114 5.04 -8.02 7.58
N ALA A 115 5.15 -6.87 6.91
CA ALA A 115 6.42 -6.20 6.71
C ALA A 115 6.22 -4.69 6.60
N ASN A 116 7.11 -3.95 7.24
CA ASN A 116 7.27 -2.51 7.00
C ASN A 116 8.15 -2.41 5.76
N VAL A 117 7.59 -1.96 4.65
CA VAL A 117 8.23 -2.13 3.33
C VAL A 117 8.90 -0.87 2.82
N ALA A 118 8.48 0.29 3.29
CA ALA A 118 9.09 1.56 2.89
C ALA A 118 8.62 2.70 3.78
N GLU A 119 9.33 3.83 3.66
CA GLU A 119 8.85 5.13 4.09
C GLU A 119 8.64 6.01 2.87
N MET A 120 7.75 6.98 2.96
CA MET A 120 7.56 7.96 1.90
C MET A 120 7.49 9.37 2.47
N ASP A 121 8.05 10.31 1.73
CA ASP A 121 7.97 11.74 2.04
C ASP A 121 7.00 12.40 1.06
N LEU A 122 5.94 12.98 1.59
CA LEU A 122 5.01 13.80 0.83
C LEU A 122 5.41 15.26 0.96
N SER A 123 5.67 15.91 -0.17
CA SER A 123 5.72 17.36 -0.27
C SER A 123 4.38 17.85 -0.81
N GLN A 124 4.11 19.15 -0.68
CA GLN A 124 2.88 19.69 -1.23
C GLN A 124 3.10 21.11 -1.76
N LEU A 125 2.31 21.46 -2.75
CA LEU A 125 2.41 22.76 -3.41
C LEU A 125 1.75 23.88 -2.61
N GLY A 126 0.71 23.56 -1.84
CA GLY A 126 -0.03 24.50 -1.03
C GLY A 126 0.40 24.50 0.43
N LEU A 127 -0.37 25.20 1.25
CA LEU A 127 -0.13 25.34 2.69
C LEU A 127 -1.22 24.68 3.53
N GLU A 128 -2.01 23.78 2.93
CA GLU A 128 -3.04 23.04 3.63
C GLU A 128 -2.45 22.30 4.81
N LEU A 129 -3.18 22.28 5.92
CA LEU A 129 -2.77 21.63 7.16
C LEU A 129 -3.57 20.36 7.37
N GLY A 130 -2.96 19.38 8.03
CA GLY A 130 -3.61 18.12 8.38
C GLY A 130 -2.94 16.93 7.73
N VAL A 131 -3.69 15.82 7.62
CA VAL A 131 -3.18 14.54 7.15
C VAL A 131 -3.65 14.20 5.75
N VAL A 132 -4.88 14.55 5.41
CA VAL A 132 -5.51 14.14 4.16
C VAL A 132 -6.18 15.32 3.48
N ALA A 133 -6.10 15.34 2.15
CA ALA A 133 -6.81 16.29 1.30
C ALA A 133 -8.16 15.68 0.93
N LEU A 134 -9.24 16.21 1.47
CA LEU A 134 -10.57 15.73 1.15
C LEU A 134 -10.99 16.28 -0.24
N ASN A 135 -11.70 15.47 -0.98
CA ASN A 135 -12.32 15.90 -2.22
C ASN A 135 -13.28 17.05 -1.91
N ARG A 136 -13.21 18.13 -2.71
CA ARG A 136 -14.06 19.30 -2.50
C ARG A 136 -14.29 20.02 -3.80
N HIS A 137 -15.45 20.68 -3.85
CA HIS A 137 -15.84 21.53 -4.97
C HIS A 137 -16.38 22.84 -4.41
N TRP A 138 -15.94 23.94 -4.99
CA TRP A 138 -16.39 25.28 -4.60
C TRP A 138 -17.50 25.74 -5.55
N SER A 139 -18.51 26.38 -5.00
CA SER A 139 -19.53 27.10 -5.76
C SER A 139 -19.59 28.55 -5.27
N VAL A 140 -19.61 29.47 -6.19
CA VAL A 140 -19.59 30.92 -5.85
C VAL A 140 -20.83 31.61 -6.41
#